data_d6cc8412a6865623d76ddbadc8df80d3
#
_entry.id   d6cc8412a6865623d76ddbadc8df80d3
#
_cell.length_a   1.000
_cell.length_b   1.000
_cell.length_c   1.000
_cell.angle_alpha   90.00
_cell.angle_beta   90.00
_cell.angle_gamma   90.00
#
_symmetry.space_group_name_H-M   'P 1'
#
loop_
_entity.id
_entity.type
_entity.pdbx_description
1 polymer ?
#
loop_
_entity_poly.entity_id
_entity_poly.type
_entity_poly.pdbx_seq_one_letter_code
_entity_poly.pdbx_strand_id
1 'polypeptide(L)'
;MALQHELGHKHPFASKEHEALLSVYFTANRIKRRATDFFRAHELTDVQFNVLSLLKHESGEQGGLTQVELSCMLLVNRANITSIVDRMEKAGLIRRTPTAQDRRYNLVSLTSRGRELLEATEKDYLAAVHAVMS
;
A
#
# COMPACT_ATOMS: atom_id res chain seq x y z
N MET A 1 -2.77 -24.35 -21.89
CA MET A 1 -3.14 -23.69 -20.70
C MET A 1 -3.20 -22.17 -20.88
N ALA A 2 -4.11 -21.56 -20.18
CA ALA A 2 -4.34 -20.13 -20.30
C ALA A 2 -3.08 -19.28 -20.11
N LEU A 3 -2.24 -19.59 -19.11
CA LEU A 3 -1.06 -18.78 -18.81
C LEU A 3 -0.07 -18.75 -19.99
N GLN A 4 0.16 -19.88 -20.63
CA GLN A 4 1.04 -19.95 -21.80
C GLN A 4 0.57 -18.99 -22.90
N HIS A 5 -0.72 -19.00 -23.18
CA HIS A 5 -1.31 -18.12 -24.20
C HIS A 5 -1.28 -16.67 -23.79
N GLU A 6 -1.61 -16.37 -22.54
CA GLU A 6 -1.65 -14.99 -22.03
C GLU A 6 -0.25 -14.34 -22.03
N LEU A 7 0.80 -15.13 -21.84
CA LEU A 7 2.17 -14.63 -21.89
C LEU A 7 2.76 -14.65 -23.30
N GLY A 8 2.02 -15.22 -24.29
CA GLY A 8 2.50 -15.31 -25.65
C GLY A 8 3.61 -16.29 -25.87
N HIS A 9 3.77 -17.27 -24.99
CA HIS A 9 4.78 -18.31 -25.14
C HIS A 9 4.41 -19.28 -26.25
N LYS A 10 5.38 -19.59 -27.11
CA LYS A 10 5.19 -20.52 -28.25
C LYS A 10 5.25 -21.97 -27.83
N HIS A 11 5.87 -22.24 -26.71
CA HIS A 11 6.08 -23.60 -26.20
C HIS A 11 5.55 -23.74 -24.79
N PRO A 12 5.10 -24.95 -24.40
CA PRO A 12 4.66 -25.18 -23.01
C PRO A 12 5.83 -25.05 -22.04
N PHE A 13 5.49 -24.80 -20.77
CA PHE A 13 6.49 -24.70 -19.72
C PHE A 13 7.19 -26.05 -19.49
N ALA A 14 8.50 -26.00 -19.24
CA ALA A 14 9.31 -27.21 -19.00
C ALA A 14 9.00 -27.88 -17.67
N SER A 15 8.55 -27.10 -16.67
CA SER A 15 8.18 -27.64 -15.37
C SER A 15 6.94 -26.97 -14.81
N LYS A 16 6.20 -27.71 -13.99
CA LYS A 16 5.02 -27.18 -13.30
C LYS A 16 5.39 -26.14 -12.25
N GLU A 17 6.55 -26.32 -11.63
CA GLU A 17 7.07 -25.39 -10.63
C GLU A 17 7.35 -24.01 -11.25
N HIS A 18 7.97 -23.99 -12.42
CA HIS A 18 8.24 -22.75 -13.15
C HIS A 18 6.94 -22.08 -13.59
N GLU A 19 6.00 -22.86 -14.11
CA GLU A 19 4.69 -22.36 -14.50
C GLU A 19 3.95 -21.75 -13.30
N ALA A 20 3.98 -22.44 -12.14
CA ALA A 20 3.36 -21.95 -10.92
C ALA A 20 3.98 -20.64 -10.46
N LEU A 21 5.31 -20.53 -10.49
CA LEU A 21 6.01 -19.29 -10.14
C LEU A 21 5.60 -18.14 -11.03
N LEU A 22 5.60 -18.36 -12.36
CA LEU A 22 5.19 -17.31 -13.31
C LEU A 22 3.71 -16.96 -13.16
N SER A 23 2.87 -17.93 -12.80
CA SER A 23 1.44 -17.67 -12.53
C SER A 23 1.26 -16.70 -11.37
N VAL A 24 2.05 -16.83 -10.31
CA VAL A 24 2.03 -15.92 -9.18
C VAL A 24 2.44 -14.52 -9.62
N TYR A 25 3.55 -14.39 -10.33
CA TYR A 25 4.02 -13.09 -10.84
C TYR A 25 3.01 -12.44 -11.77
N PHE A 26 2.48 -13.21 -12.70
CA PHE A 26 1.49 -12.71 -13.67
C PHE A 26 0.23 -12.21 -12.97
N THR A 27 -0.30 -13.00 -12.03
CA THR A 27 -1.49 -12.64 -11.25
C THR A 27 -1.24 -11.39 -10.41
N ALA A 28 -0.09 -11.35 -9.71
CA ALA A 28 0.28 -10.21 -8.89
C ALA A 28 0.40 -8.93 -9.73
N ASN A 29 0.99 -9.00 -10.92
CA ASN A 29 1.10 -7.86 -11.81
C ASN A 29 -0.27 -7.35 -12.28
N ARG A 30 -1.19 -8.24 -12.60
CA ARG A 30 -2.54 -7.86 -12.99
C ARG A 30 -3.29 -7.17 -11.84
N ILE A 31 -3.20 -7.72 -10.65
CA ILE A 31 -3.80 -7.13 -9.45
C ILE A 31 -3.19 -5.75 -9.20
N LYS A 32 -1.87 -5.64 -9.31
CA LYS A 32 -1.17 -4.37 -9.09
C LYS A 32 -1.60 -3.29 -10.07
N ARG A 33 -1.78 -3.63 -11.35
CA ARG A 33 -2.28 -2.68 -12.35
C ARG A 33 -3.66 -2.17 -12.00
N ARG A 34 -4.56 -3.07 -11.62
CA ARG A 34 -5.92 -2.70 -11.20
C ARG A 34 -5.90 -1.82 -9.95
N ALA A 35 -5.04 -2.15 -8.99
CA ALA A 35 -4.88 -1.37 -7.78
C ALA A 35 -4.35 0.04 -8.11
N THR A 36 -3.36 0.15 -8.98
CA THR A 36 -2.81 1.43 -9.41
C THR A 36 -3.89 2.32 -10.02
N ASP A 37 -4.69 1.77 -10.93
CA ASP A 37 -5.77 2.51 -11.58
C ASP A 37 -6.85 2.92 -10.58
N PHE A 38 -7.21 2.01 -9.67
CA PHE A 38 -8.19 2.29 -8.62
C PHE A 38 -7.74 3.45 -7.74
N PHE A 39 -6.51 3.38 -7.21
CA PHE A 39 -6.01 4.41 -6.30
C PHE A 39 -5.77 5.74 -7.01
N ARG A 40 -5.36 5.71 -8.27
CA ARG A 40 -5.21 6.94 -9.06
C ARG A 40 -6.53 7.70 -9.16
N ALA A 41 -7.63 7.00 -9.33
CA ALA A 41 -8.96 7.61 -9.35
C ALA A 41 -9.31 8.28 -8.02
N HIS A 42 -8.69 7.85 -6.92
CA HIS A 42 -8.86 8.42 -5.59
C HIS A 42 -7.71 9.36 -5.20
N GLU A 43 -6.86 9.73 -6.15
CA GLU A 43 -5.72 10.63 -5.93
C GLU A 43 -4.68 10.07 -4.94
N LEU A 44 -4.55 8.76 -4.91
CA LEU A 44 -3.60 8.04 -4.03
C LEU A 44 -2.74 7.07 -4.83
N THR A 45 -1.64 6.64 -4.21
CA THR A 45 -0.94 5.43 -4.61
C THR A 45 -1.34 4.31 -3.64
N ASP A 46 -1.08 3.06 -4.01
CA ASP A 46 -1.32 1.91 -3.16
C ASP A 46 -0.56 2.02 -1.82
N VAL A 47 0.70 2.47 -1.87
CA VAL A 47 1.53 2.64 -0.66
C VAL A 47 0.95 3.74 0.24
N GLN A 48 0.53 4.86 -0.34
CA GLN A 48 -0.09 5.95 0.43
C GLN A 48 -1.37 5.47 1.12
N PHE A 49 -2.21 4.73 0.41
CA PHE A 49 -3.41 4.15 1.00
C PHE A 49 -3.06 3.23 2.18
N ASN A 50 -2.05 2.37 2.00
CA ASN A 50 -1.62 1.46 3.05
C ASN A 50 -1.09 2.21 4.28
N VAL A 51 -0.34 3.30 4.09
CA VAL A 51 0.12 4.14 5.20
C VAL A 51 -1.07 4.73 5.95
N LEU A 52 -2.02 5.31 5.23
CA LEU A 52 -3.21 5.90 5.86
C LEU A 52 -4.01 4.84 6.62
N SER A 53 -4.17 3.67 6.03
CA SER A 53 -4.90 2.55 6.66
C SER A 53 -4.22 2.08 7.94
N LEU A 54 -2.92 1.92 7.92
CA LEU A 54 -2.15 1.53 9.12
C LEU A 54 -2.26 2.59 10.21
N LEU A 55 -2.18 3.87 9.85
CA LEU A 55 -2.32 4.95 10.82
C LEU A 55 -3.70 4.99 11.45
N LYS A 56 -4.73 4.64 10.70
CA LYS A 56 -6.09 4.57 11.25
C LYS A 56 -6.28 3.37 12.18
N HIS A 57 -5.80 2.20 11.77
CA HIS A 57 -6.14 0.95 12.44
C HIS A 57 -5.11 0.46 13.45
N GLU A 58 -3.85 0.89 13.35
CA GLU A 58 -2.76 0.36 14.18
C GLU A 58 -2.12 1.39 15.10
N SER A 59 -2.60 2.64 15.11
CA SER A 59 -1.98 3.71 15.92
C SER A 59 -2.13 3.53 17.44
N GLY A 60 -3.19 2.86 17.88
CA GLY A 60 -3.42 2.64 19.30
C GLY A 60 -3.58 3.94 20.09
N GLU A 61 -3.29 3.85 21.39
CA GLU A 61 -3.45 4.98 22.32
C GLU A 61 -2.48 6.13 22.08
N GLN A 62 -1.31 5.84 21.51
CA GLN A 62 -0.32 6.89 21.24
C GLN A 62 -0.74 7.83 20.11
N GLY A 63 -1.76 7.46 19.34
CA GLY A 63 -2.32 8.32 18.30
C GLY A 63 -1.50 8.42 17.03
N GLY A 64 -0.61 7.48 16.77
CA GLY A 64 0.22 7.46 15.57
C GLY A 64 1.20 6.30 15.59
N LEU A 65 2.05 6.25 14.56
CA LEU A 65 3.10 5.23 14.43
C LEU A 65 4.42 5.93 14.11
N THR A 66 5.53 5.33 14.56
CA THR A 66 6.85 5.81 14.17
C THR A 66 7.16 5.37 12.73
N GLN A 67 8.13 6.04 12.10
CA GLN A 67 8.56 5.63 10.75
C GLN A 67 9.14 4.21 10.74
N VAL A 68 9.80 3.80 11.84
CA VAL A 68 10.33 2.43 11.97
C VAL A 68 9.18 1.42 11.99
N GLU A 69 8.14 1.68 12.79
CA GLU A 69 6.96 0.81 12.82
C GLU A 69 6.29 0.72 11.44
N LEU A 70 6.11 1.85 10.76
CA LEU A 70 5.55 1.89 9.41
C LEU A 70 6.40 1.09 8.42
N SER A 71 7.73 1.24 8.46
CA SER A 71 8.60 0.53 7.54
C SER A 71 8.52 -0.99 7.72
N CYS A 72 8.39 -1.44 8.97
CA CYS A 72 8.22 -2.87 9.26
C CYS A 72 6.87 -3.40 8.77
N MET A 73 5.79 -2.67 9.03
CA MET A 73 4.44 -3.08 8.64
C MET A 73 4.23 -3.08 7.13
N LEU A 74 4.89 -2.16 6.41
CA LEU A 74 4.79 -2.05 4.96
C LEU A 74 5.83 -2.90 4.22
N LEU A 75 6.77 -3.50 4.94
CA LEU A 75 7.88 -4.27 4.36
C LEU A 75 8.73 -3.43 3.38
N VAL A 76 8.96 -2.16 3.73
CA VAL A 76 9.80 -1.25 2.95
C VAL A 76 11.02 -0.84 3.77
N ASN A 77 12.10 -0.42 3.10
CA ASN A 77 13.27 0.04 3.81
C ASN A 77 13.09 1.47 4.38
N ARG A 78 13.92 1.85 5.34
CA ARG A 78 13.80 3.13 6.04
C ARG A 78 13.94 4.34 5.12
N ALA A 79 14.79 4.25 4.10
CA ALA A 79 14.97 5.35 3.14
C ALA A 79 13.70 5.59 2.34
N ASN A 80 13.06 4.51 1.91
CA ASN A 80 11.79 4.59 1.17
C ASN A 80 10.68 5.16 2.04
N ILE A 81 10.57 4.75 3.30
CA ILE A 81 9.50 5.26 4.17
C ILE A 81 9.67 6.76 4.44
N THR A 82 10.89 7.24 4.58
CA THR A 82 11.13 8.67 4.77
C THR A 82 10.62 9.47 3.58
N SER A 83 10.92 9.02 2.36
CA SER A 83 10.45 9.67 1.13
C SER A 83 8.92 9.66 1.03
N ILE A 84 8.30 8.54 1.35
CA ILE A 84 6.83 8.39 1.32
C ILE A 84 6.20 9.36 2.32
N VAL A 85 6.69 9.36 3.56
CA VAL A 85 6.18 10.21 4.62
C VAL A 85 6.35 11.69 4.27
N ASP A 86 7.51 12.08 3.72
CA ASP A 86 7.75 13.46 3.30
C ASP A 86 6.72 13.94 2.28
N ARG A 87 6.44 13.12 1.28
CA ARG A 87 5.45 13.45 0.24
C ARG A 87 4.05 13.56 0.81
N MET A 88 3.68 12.64 1.69
CA MET A 88 2.35 12.63 2.29
C MET A 88 2.15 13.81 3.24
N GLU A 89 3.20 14.20 3.96
CA GLU A 89 3.14 15.38 4.81
C GLU A 89 2.97 16.65 3.99
N LYS A 90 3.71 16.78 2.88
CA LYS A 90 3.57 17.92 1.95
C LYS A 90 2.17 17.99 1.35
N ALA A 91 1.56 16.84 1.10
CA ALA A 91 0.20 16.77 0.60
C ALA A 91 -0.85 17.04 1.68
N GLY A 92 -0.45 17.19 2.93
CA GLY A 92 -1.36 17.50 4.03
C GLY A 92 -2.14 16.30 4.54
N LEU A 93 -1.72 15.08 4.24
CA LEU A 93 -2.43 13.86 4.62
C LEU A 93 -2.02 13.33 5.99
N ILE A 94 -0.79 13.60 6.38
CA ILE A 94 -0.21 13.16 7.65
C ILE A 94 0.59 14.29 8.29
N ARG A 95 0.89 14.11 9.56
CA ARG A 95 1.70 15.04 10.35
C ARG A 95 2.76 14.26 11.11
N ARG A 96 3.98 14.82 11.18
CA ARG A 96 5.03 14.31 12.04
C ARG A 96 5.16 15.19 13.25
N THR A 97 5.17 14.57 14.44
CA THR A 97 5.41 15.28 15.70
C THR A 97 6.50 14.55 16.47
N PRO A 98 7.43 15.27 17.12
CA PRO A 98 8.42 14.61 17.98
C PRO A 98 7.72 13.87 19.12
N THR A 99 8.24 12.68 19.47
CA THR A 99 7.69 11.97 20.62
C THR A 99 8.12 12.65 21.91
N ALA A 100 7.29 12.54 22.94
CA ALA A 100 7.61 13.10 24.25
C ALA A 100 8.83 12.46 24.89
N GLN A 101 9.11 11.21 24.54
CA GLN A 101 10.19 10.41 25.14
C GLN A 101 11.52 10.56 24.42
N ASP A 102 11.54 10.79 23.12
CA ASP A 102 12.76 10.93 22.35
C ASP A 102 12.53 11.81 21.11
N ARG A 103 13.19 12.99 21.09
CA ARG A 103 13.05 13.95 19.98
C ARG A 103 13.61 13.45 18.66
N ARG A 104 14.41 12.35 18.67
CA ARG A 104 14.94 11.75 17.45
C ARG A 104 13.91 10.94 16.69
N TYR A 105 12.81 10.57 17.34
CA TYR A 105 11.74 9.80 16.72
C TYR A 105 10.51 10.66 16.54
N ASN A 106 10.01 10.70 15.33
CA ASN A 106 8.78 11.38 15.00
C ASN A 106 7.62 10.40 15.02
N LEU A 107 6.53 10.81 15.63
CA LEU A 107 5.27 10.10 15.55
C LEU A 107 4.51 10.60 14.33
N VAL A 108 4.14 9.69 13.44
CA VAL A 108 3.34 9.97 12.25
C VAL A 108 1.88 9.74 12.58
N SER A 109 1.04 10.72 12.29
CA SER A 109 -0.40 10.63 12.57
C SER A 109 -1.21 11.19 11.41
N LEU A 110 -2.49 10.79 11.34
CA LEU A 110 -3.41 11.28 10.32
C LEU A 110 -3.80 12.73 10.60
N THR A 111 -3.89 13.50 9.53
CA THR A 111 -4.60 14.79 9.58
C THR A 111 -6.09 14.52 9.30
N SER A 112 -6.93 15.53 9.54
CA SER A 112 -8.36 15.45 9.19
C SER A 112 -8.55 15.16 7.70
N ARG A 113 -7.74 15.80 6.84
CA ARG A 113 -7.77 15.57 5.40
C ARG A 113 -7.37 14.13 5.03
N GLY A 114 -6.32 13.61 5.66
CA GLY A 114 -5.90 12.23 5.45
C GLY A 114 -6.97 11.24 5.85
N ARG A 115 -7.61 11.47 6.98
CA ARG A 115 -8.69 10.60 7.46
C ARG A 115 -9.89 10.62 6.52
N GLU A 116 -10.30 11.80 6.08
CA GLU A 116 -11.42 11.94 5.15
C GLU A 116 -11.15 11.23 3.82
N LEU A 117 -9.95 11.41 3.28
CA LEU A 117 -9.55 10.76 2.03
C LEU A 117 -9.50 9.24 2.18
N LEU A 118 -8.97 8.75 3.29
CA LEU A 118 -8.93 7.32 3.59
C LEU A 118 -10.34 6.74 3.67
N GLU A 119 -11.22 7.35 4.43
CA GLU A 119 -12.58 6.86 4.65
C GLU A 119 -13.39 6.85 3.34
N ALA A 120 -13.24 7.87 2.51
CA ALA A 120 -13.87 7.91 1.20
C ALA A 120 -13.36 6.79 0.29
N THR A 121 -12.05 6.50 0.34
CA THR A 121 -11.44 5.45 -0.47
C THR A 121 -11.81 4.05 0.04
N GLU A 122 -11.86 3.87 1.36
CA GLU A 122 -12.18 2.56 1.97
C GLU A 122 -13.56 2.03 1.53
N LYS A 123 -14.53 2.91 1.36
CA LYS A 123 -15.87 2.51 0.90
C LYS A 123 -15.80 1.78 -0.44
N ASP A 124 -15.04 2.35 -1.38
CA ASP A 124 -14.93 1.79 -2.71
C ASP A 124 -13.92 0.65 -2.77
N TYR A 125 -12.94 0.66 -1.88
CA TYR A 125 -11.90 -0.36 -1.84
C TYR A 125 -12.45 -1.75 -1.59
N LEU A 126 -13.33 -1.90 -0.61
CA LEU A 126 -13.92 -3.21 -0.33
C LEU A 126 -14.72 -3.74 -1.52
N ALA A 127 -15.47 -2.87 -2.19
CA ALA A 127 -16.20 -3.26 -3.39
C ALA A 127 -15.24 -3.69 -4.50
N ALA A 128 -14.13 -2.97 -4.67
CA ALA A 128 -13.11 -3.31 -5.67
C ALA A 128 -12.44 -4.65 -5.37
N VAL A 129 -12.14 -4.93 -4.09
CA VAL A 129 -11.56 -6.22 -3.68
C VAL A 129 -12.53 -7.36 -4.00
N HIS A 130 -13.79 -7.21 -3.66
CA HIS A 130 -14.80 -8.21 -3.99
C HIS A 130 -14.90 -8.46 -5.49
N ALA A 131 -14.84 -7.41 -6.30
CA ALA A 131 -14.91 -7.54 -7.76
C ALA A 131 -13.70 -8.30 -8.33
N VAL A 132 -12.52 -8.16 -7.73
CA VAL A 132 -11.31 -8.87 -8.17
C VAL A 132 -11.31 -10.33 -7.73
N MET A 133 -11.82 -10.61 -6.52
CA MET A 133 -11.73 -11.92 -5.91
C MET A 133 -12.92 -12.85 -6.22
N SER A 134 -13.97 -12.32 -6.79
CA SER A 134 -15.16 -13.14 -7.12
C SER A 134 -15.15 -13.75 -8.54
#